data_5f5acd3d969f9f6aec3f23220adaa12d
#
_entry.id   5f5acd3d969f9f6aec3f23220adaa12d
#
_cell.length_a   1.000
_cell.length_b   1.000
_cell.length_c   1.000
_cell.angle_alpha   90.00
_cell.angle_beta   90.00
_cell.angle_gamma   90.00
#
_symmetry.space_group_name_H-M   'P 1'
#
loop_
_entity.id
_entity.type
_entity.pdbx_description
1 polymer ?
#
loop_
_entity_poly.entity_id
_entity_poly.type
_entity_poly.pdbx_seq_one_letter_code
_entity_poly.pdbx_strand_id
1 'polypeptide(L)'
;MTYTVPQVQQGPAGPAAGPWAARAAQRSPFWRLVAVELRKLVGTRSDKIVLAFAPVFLVGLMVLFTLPQTKLPSAGDQIGPLLLVVQLGLLLVFATVIKLVAGEWQYKSVQPTLLVQPSRMRYFLAQGTVLLVVWLVCTLISFALFPALMKIAADGIHHNYLLGLRLGWVLGVTMLATALVLLTALVVSLLVPNTGGALTVFFVVVPILMVARLSLPEVFGLIYPLEAAWHLAGLGTGWAQTICSLVVWLALLGISLVRLQRRDAG
;
A
#
# COMPACT_ATOMS: atom_id res chain seq x y z
N MET A 1 38.54 -56.81 9.32
CA MET A 1 37.44 -56.72 8.36
C MET A 1 37.50 -55.35 7.71
N THR A 2 38.06 -55.30 6.52
CA THR A 2 38.23 -54.04 5.74
C THR A 2 36.99 -53.89 4.87
N TYR A 3 36.18 -52.89 5.16
CA TYR A 3 35.01 -52.51 4.33
C TYR A 3 35.50 -51.79 3.07
N THR A 4 35.40 -52.44 1.93
CA THR A 4 35.56 -51.82 0.60
C THR A 4 34.30 -51.03 0.28
N VAL A 5 34.42 -49.68 0.22
CA VAL A 5 33.34 -48.78 -0.23
C VAL A 5 33.14 -49.02 -1.74
N PRO A 6 31.91 -49.32 -2.21
CA PRO A 6 31.66 -49.51 -3.65
C PRO A 6 31.87 -48.18 -4.36
N GLN A 7 32.71 -48.15 -5.38
CA GLN A 7 32.83 -47.00 -6.28
C GLN A 7 31.50 -46.82 -7.02
N VAL A 8 30.85 -45.66 -6.77
CA VAL A 8 29.70 -45.23 -7.56
C VAL A 8 30.20 -45.02 -8.99
N GLN A 9 29.85 -45.93 -9.89
CA GLN A 9 30.04 -45.77 -11.32
C GLN A 9 29.36 -44.51 -11.77
N GLN A 10 30.15 -43.53 -12.21
CA GLN A 10 29.64 -42.35 -12.90
C GLN A 10 28.95 -42.84 -14.16
N GLY A 11 27.61 -42.79 -14.15
CA GLY A 11 26.81 -43.10 -15.33
C GLY A 11 27.21 -42.22 -16.51
N PRO A 12 26.91 -42.62 -17.75
CA PRO A 12 27.28 -41.90 -18.95
C PRO A 12 26.79 -40.44 -18.84
N ALA A 13 27.65 -39.47 -19.20
CA ALA A 13 27.33 -38.07 -19.22
C ALA A 13 25.96 -37.85 -19.85
N GLY A 14 25.01 -37.35 -19.07
CA GLY A 14 23.66 -37.11 -19.53
C GLY A 14 23.64 -36.23 -20.80
N PRO A 15 22.60 -36.36 -21.64
CA PRO A 15 22.54 -35.67 -22.92
C PRO A 15 22.83 -34.18 -22.73
N ALA A 16 23.74 -33.65 -23.58
CA ALA A 16 24.16 -32.26 -23.57
C ALA A 16 22.93 -31.35 -23.47
N ALA A 17 22.91 -30.45 -22.49
CA ALA A 17 21.79 -29.55 -22.23
C ALA A 17 21.40 -28.84 -23.53
N GLY A 18 20.25 -29.20 -24.06
CA GLY A 18 19.76 -28.66 -25.34
C GLY A 18 19.54 -27.13 -25.30
N PRO A 19 19.30 -26.49 -26.45
CA PRO A 19 19.12 -25.04 -26.58
C PRO A 19 18.07 -24.45 -25.63
N TRP A 20 17.14 -25.26 -25.11
CA TRP A 20 16.15 -24.88 -24.13
C TRP A 20 16.76 -24.63 -22.73
N ALA A 21 17.79 -25.37 -22.35
CA ALA A 21 18.47 -25.19 -21.07
C ALA A 21 19.30 -23.89 -21.05
N ALA A 22 19.92 -23.53 -22.17
CA ALA A 22 20.61 -22.27 -22.33
C ALA A 22 19.64 -21.07 -22.29
N ARG A 23 18.41 -21.21 -22.81
CA ARG A 23 17.36 -20.18 -22.71
C ARG A 23 16.81 -20.07 -21.28
N ALA A 24 16.69 -21.17 -20.53
CA ALA A 24 16.27 -21.15 -19.14
C ALA A 24 17.29 -20.46 -18.22
N ALA A 25 18.58 -20.43 -18.59
CA ALA A 25 19.63 -19.71 -17.86
C ALA A 25 19.64 -18.20 -18.10
N GLN A 26 18.93 -17.69 -19.11
CA GLN A 26 18.82 -16.25 -19.35
C GLN A 26 17.91 -15.61 -18.30
N ARG A 27 18.50 -14.81 -17.39
CA ARG A 27 17.75 -14.04 -16.40
C ARG A 27 16.75 -13.13 -17.11
N SER A 28 15.48 -13.29 -16.80
CA SER A 28 14.45 -12.39 -17.35
C SER A 28 14.73 -10.92 -16.97
N PRO A 29 14.51 -9.97 -17.89
CA PRO A 29 14.74 -8.57 -17.61
C PRO A 29 13.82 -8.08 -16.49
N PHE A 30 14.33 -7.19 -15.63
CA PHE A 30 13.62 -6.68 -14.44
C PHE A 30 12.21 -6.17 -14.74
N TRP A 31 12.05 -5.43 -15.84
CA TRP A 31 10.75 -4.87 -16.24
C TRP A 31 9.69 -5.92 -16.58
N ARG A 32 10.10 -7.11 -17.02
CA ARG A 32 9.15 -8.22 -17.18
C ARG A 32 8.61 -8.71 -15.86
N LEU A 33 9.43 -8.73 -14.82
CA LEU A 33 8.99 -9.07 -13.46
C LEU A 33 7.97 -8.03 -12.97
N VAL A 34 8.30 -6.74 -13.09
CA VAL A 34 7.37 -5.65 -12.73
C VAL A 34 6.06 -5.77 -13.52
N ALA A 35 6.11 -6.05 -14.83
CA ALA A 35 4.91 -6.21 -15.65
C ALA A 35 4.07 -7.41 -15.22
N VAL A 36 4.69 -8.52 -14.79
CA VAL A 36 3.98 -9.68 -14.23
C VAL A 36 3.28 -9.32 -12.93
N GLU A 37 3.96 -8.62 -12.02
CA GLU A 37 3.38 -8.18 -10.74
C GLU A 37 2.23 -7.17 -10.97
N LEU A 38 2.36 -6.23 -11.91
CA LEU A 38 1.27 -5.32 -12.29
C LEU A 38 0.06 -6.08 -12.86
N ARG A 39 0.29 -7.13 -13.66
CA ARG A 39 -0.81 -7.95 -14.18
C ARG A 39 -1.52 -8.73 -13.07
N LYS A 40 -0.86 -9.09 -11.99
CA LYS A 40 -1.49 -9.76 -10.84
C LYS A 40 -2.52 -8.85 -10.15
N LEU A 41 -2.30 -7.52 -10.11
CA LEU A 41 -3.28 -6.57 -9.56
C LEU A 41 -4.63 -6.60 -10.29
N VAL A 42 -4.61 -6.93 -11.59
CA VAL A 42 -5.80 -7.05 -12.44
C VAL A 42 -6.06 -8.50 -12.86
N GLY A 43 -5.59 -9.46 -12.08
CA GLY A 43 -5.60 -10.88 -12.44
C GLY A 43 -6.99 -11.49 -12.53
N THR A 44 -7.90 -11.12 -11.63
CA THR A 44 -9.27 -11.65 -11.61
C THR A 44 -10.29 -10.65 -12.15
N ARG A 45 -11.47 -11.15 -12.56
CA ARG A 45 -12.59 -10.27 -12.94
C ARG A 45 -13.00 -9.35 -11.80
N SER A 46 -13.00 -9.86 -10.58
CA SER A 46 -13.29 -9.07 -9.37
C SER A 46 -12.30 -7.92 -9.19
N ASP A 47 -11.00 -8.16 -9.38
CA ASP A 47 -9.98 -7.12 -9.23
C ASP A 47 -10.15 -6.00 -10.26
N LYS A 48 -10.48 -6.38 -11.51
CA LYS A 48 -10.77 -5.40 -12.58
C LYS A 48 -11.97 -4.53 -12.23
N ILE A 49 -13.04 -5.12 -11.70
CA ILE A 49 -14.24 -4.39 -11.28
C ILE A 49 -13.90 -3.43 -10.13
N VAL A 50 -13.19 -3.91 -9.11
CA VAL A 50 -12.80 -3.10 -7.95
C VAL A 50 -11.91 -1.92 -8.39
N LEU A 51 -10.90 -2.17 -9.23
CA LEU A 51 -10.01 -1.11 -9.72
C LEU A 51 -10.71 -0.13 -10.68
N ALA A 52 -11.67 -0.59 -11.47
CA ALA A 52 -12.47 0.30 -12.33
C ALA A 52 -13.44 1.17 -11.50
N PHE A 53 -13.98 0.62 -10.40
CA PHE A 53 -14.89 1.34 -9.50
C PHE A 53 -14.15 2.28 -8.55
N ALA A 54 -12.91 1.97 -8.18
CA ALA A 54 -12.14 2.73 -7.19
C ALA A 54 -12.01 4.25 -7.52
N PRO A 55 -11.69 4.69 -8.74
CA PRO A 55 -11.62 6.11 -9.06
C PRO A 55 -13.00 6.79 -8.98
N VAL A 56 -14.07 6.11 -9.37
CA VAL A 56 -15.46 6.63 -9.26
C VAL A 56 -15.82 6.81 -7.78
N PHE A 57 -15.50 5.83 -6.95
CA PHE A 57 -15.72 5.88 -5.51
C PHE A 57 -14.91 7.00 -4.85
N LEU A 58 -13.63 7.16 -5.22
CA LEU A 58 -12.75 8.22 -4.74
C LEU A 58 -13.32 9.61 -5.08
N VAL A 59 -13.71 9.82 -6.35
CA VAL A 59 -14.31 11.08 -6.80
C VAL A 59 -15.65 11.33 -6.08
N GLY A 60 -16.49 10.31 -5.94
CA GLY A 60 -17.74 10.41 -5.21
C GLY A 60 -17.56 10.85 -3.76
N LEU A 61 -16.59 10.28 -3.05
CA LEU A 61 -16.22 10.71 -1.70
C LEU A 61 -15.64 12.12 -1.67
N MET A 62 -14.78 12.48 -2.65
CA MET A 62 -14.26 13.84 -2.75
C MET A 62 -15.40 14.87 -2.89
N VAL A 63 -16.36 14.63 -3.78
CA VAL A 63 -17.54 15.48 -3.94
C VAL A 63 -18.35 15.53 -2.64
N LEU A 64 -18.63 14.37 -2.04
CA LEU A 64 -19.44 14.26 -0.82
C LEU A 64 -18.82 15.01 0.38
N PHE A 65 -17.53 14.93 0.57
CA PHE A 65 -16.86 15.55 1.72
C PHE A 65 -16.38 16.98 1.45
N THR A 66 -16.28 17.41 0.19
CA THR A 66 -15.76 18.75 -0.16
C THR A 66 -16.87 19.76 -0.44
N LEU A 67 -17.87 19.40 -1.27
CA LEU A 67 -18.87 20.37 -1.72
C LEU A 67 -19.87 20.82 -0.62
N PRO A 68 -20.28 19.97 0.36
CA PRO A 68 -21.22 20.42 1.39
C PRO A 68 -20.60 21.29 2.48
N GLN A 69 -19.33 21.68 2.38
CA GLN A 69 -18.68 22.52 3.39
C GLN A 69 -19.33 23.91 3.45
N THR A 70 -19.69 24.34 4.64
CA THR A 70 -20.34 25.65 4.87
C THR A 70 -19.41 26.68 5.45
N LYS A 71 -18.27 26.25 6.04
CA LYS A 71 -17.27 27.12 6.66
C LYS A 71 -15.88 26.55 6.41
N LEU A 72 -15.02 27.36 5.82
CA LEU A 72 -13.64 26.97 5.47
C LEU A 72 -12.65 28.10 5.86
N PRO A 73 -12.62 28.56 7.13
CA PRO A 73 -11.90 29.75 7.52
C PRO A 73 -10.38 29.57 7.49
N SER A 74 -9.87 28.37 7.67
CA SER A 74 -8.43 28.08 7.70
C SER A 74 -7.98 27.11 6.60
N ALA A 75 -6.69 27.11 6.31
CA ALA A 75 -6.09 26.13 5.39
C ALA A 75 -6.22 24.69 5.92
N GLY A 76 -6.21 24.50 7.26
CA GLY A 76 -6.48 23.22 7.90
C GLY A 76 -7.89 22.73 7.63
N ASP A 77 -8.89 23.60 7.76
CA ASP A 77 -10.29 23.25 7.48
C ASP A 77 -10.47 22.89 5.99
N GLN A 78 -9.79 23.61 5.10
CA GLN A 78 -9.82 23.30 3.67
C GLN A 78 -9.15 21.98 3.30
N ILE A 79 -8.10 21.54 4.00
CA ILE A 79 -7.39 20.28 3.70
C ILE A 79 -7.96 19.08 4.46
N GLY A 80 -8.70 19.30 5.55
CA GLY A 80 -9.29 18.24 6.39
C GLY A 80 -10.06 17.17 5.60
N PRO A 81 -10.98 17.55 4.69
CA PRO A 81 -11.72 16.61 3.86
C PRO A 81 -10.82 15.69 3.04
N LEU A 82 -9.65 16.15 2.59
CA LEU A 82 -8.68 15.31 1.87
C LEU A 82 -8.25 14.08 2.69
N LEU A 83 -7.97 14.27 3.98
CA LEU A 83 -7.49 13.19 4.85
C LEU A 83 -8.55 12.09 5.02
N LEU A 84 -9.82 12.48 5.15
CA LEU A 84 -10.96 11.54 5.20
C LEU A 84 -11.13 10.80 3.87
N VAL A 85 -11.09 11.55 2.76
CA VAL A 85 -11.25 10.99 1.42
C VAL A 85 -10.11 10.05 1.06
N VAL A 86 -8.86 10.41 1.36
CA VAL A 86 -7.69 9.54 1.10
C VAL A 86 -7.83 8.23 1.87
N GLN A 87 -8.21 8.30 3.15
CA GLN A 87 -8.35 7.11 3.97
C GLN A 87 -9.48 6.19 3.49
N LEU A 88 -10.67 6.73 3.23
CA LEU A 88 -11.83 5.94 2.82
C LEU A 88 -11.80 5.58 1.33
N GLY A 89 -11.43 6.54 0.47
CA GLY A 89 -11.44 6.39 -0.97
C GLY A 89 -10.39 5.42 -1.50
N LEU A 90 -9.23 5.34 -0.83
CA LEU A 90 -8.16 4.42 -1.22
C LEU A 90 -8.32 3.01 -0.63
N LEU A 91 -9.29 2.76 0.25
CA LEU A 91 -9.57 1.41 0.78
C LEU A 91 -9.72 0.37 -0.33
N LEU A 92 -10.44 0.70 -1.41
CA LEU A 92 -10.65 -0.21 -2.52
C LEU A 92 -9.36 -0.51 -3.30
N VAL A 93 -8.54 0.51 -3.55
CA VAL A 93 -7.25 0.32 -4.22
C VAL A 93 -6.32 -0.53 -3.38
N PHE A 94 -6.21 -0.22 -2.09
CA PHE A 94 -5.31 -0.96 -1.20
C PHE A 94 -5.83 -2.34 -0.82
N ALA A 95 -7.13 -2.62 -0.99
CA ALA A 95 -7.64 -3.98 -0.95
C ALA A 95 -6.99 -4.88 -2.02
N THR A 96 -6.76 -4.36 -3.24
CA THR A 96 -6.06 -5.12 -4.28
C THR A 96 -4.58 -5.33 -3.95
N VAL A 97 -3.94 -4.34 -3.28
CA VAL A 97 -2.57 -4.47 -2.75
C VAL A 97 -2.51 -5.55 -1.67
N ILE A 98 -3.46 -5.56 -0.74
CA ILE A 98 -3.55 -6.60 0.30
C ILE A 98 -3.73 -7.99 -0.33
N LYS A 99 -4.60 -8.12 -1.32
CA LYS A 99 -4.78 -9.38 -2.06
C LYS A 99 -3.49 -9.81 -2.77
N LEU A 100 -2.75 -8.88 -3.37
CA LEU A 100 -1.47 -9.15 -4.01
C LEU A 100 -0.47 -9.70 -2.98
N VAL A 101 -0.27 -9.01 -1.86
CA VAL A 101 0.75 -9.38 -0.87
C VAL A 101 0.33 -10.60 -0.05
N ALA A 102 -0.85 -10.58 0.61
CA ALA A 102 -1.31 -11.68 1.45
C ALA A 102 -1.64 -12.93 0.65
N GLY A 103 -2.14 -12.79 -0.60
CA GLY A 103 -2.46 -13.92 -1.47
C GLY A 103 -1.24 -14.75 -1.86
N GLU A 104 -0.10 -14.13 -2.06
CA GLU A 104 1.15 -14.85 -2.38
C GLU A 104 1.57 -15.80 -1.26
N TRP A 105 1.38 -15.38 -0.01
CA TRP A 105 1.68 -16.20 1.16
C TRP A 105 0.62 -17.29 1.39
N GLN A 106 -0.64 -16.95 1.20
CA GLN A 106 -1.75 -17.87 1.36
C GLN A 106 -1.67 -19.05 0.36
N TYR A 107 -1.37 -18.75 -0.90
CA TYR A 107 -1.37 -19.76 -1.97
C TYR A 107 0.03 -20.33 -2.25
N LYS A 108 1.05 -19.95 -1.46
CA LYS A 108 2.46 -20.37 -1.66
C LYS A 108 2.97 -20.12 -3.09
N SER A 109 2.39 -19.15 -3.79
CA SER A 109 2.71 -18.83 -5.19
C SER A 109 4.11 -18.19 -5.35
N VAL A 110 4.74 -17.80 -4.26
CA VAL A 110 6.14 -17.36 -4.22
C VAL A 110 7.09 -18.50 -4.61
N GLN A 111 6.81 -19.74 -4.20
CA GLN A 111 7.70 -20.89 -4.42
C GLN A 111 7.99 -21.17 -5.92
N PRO A 112 7.00 -21.34 -6.81
CA PRO A 112 7.28 -21.55 -8.23
C PRO A 112 7.96 -20.36 -8.89
N THR A 113 7.70 -19.12 -8.43
CA THR A 113 8.37 -17.93 -8.95
C THR A 113 9.86 -17.93 -8.59
N LEU A 114 10.22 -18.35 -7.38
CA LEU A 114 11.61 -18.46 -6.92
C LEU A 114 12.37 -19.60 -7.60
N LEU A 115 11.68 -20.67 -8.04
CA LEU A 115 12.31 -21.75 -8.82
C LEU A 115 12.75 -21.27 -10.21
N VAL A 116 11.98 -20.35 -10.82
CA VAL A 116 12.31 -19.76 -12.13
C VAL A 116 13.29 -18.60 -12.01
N GLN A 117 13.23 -17.88 -10.90
CA GLN A 117 14.10 -16.74 -10.60
C GLN A 117 14.71 -16.88 -9.19
N PRO A 118 15.93 -17.41 -9.07
CA PRO A 118 16.55 -17.66 -7.76
C PRO A 118 16.95 -16.40 -7.00
N SER A 119 16.84 -15.20 -7.62
CA SER A 119 17.15 -13.93 -6.96
C SER A 119 15.92 -13.38 -6.23
N ARG A 120 15.76 -13.72 -4.95
CA ARG A 120 14.71 -13.19 -4.06
C ARG A 120 14.68 -11.67 -4.05
N MET A 121 15.85 -11.01 -4.01
CA MET A 121 15.94 -9.55 -3.99
C MET A 121 15.30 -8.90 -5.22
N ARG A 122 15.52 -9.46 -6.42
CA ARG A 122 14.89 -8.91 -7.65
C ARG A 122 13.37 -9.03 -7.62
N TYR A 123 12.86 -10.12 -7.05
CA TYR A 123 11.41 -10.31 -6.87
C TYR A 123 10.83 -9.27 -5.91
N PHE A 124 11.42 -9.07 -4.71
CA PHE A 124 10.97 -8.05 -3.76
C PHE A 124 11.08 -6.63 -4.33
N LEU A 125 12.15 -6.34 -5.08
CA LEU A 125 12.27 -5.05 -5.76
C LEU A 125 11.18 -4.84 -6.82
N ALA A 126 10.82 -5.86 -7.58
CA ALA A 126 9.73 -5.78 -8.56
C ALA A 126 8.38 -5.50 -7.88
N GLN A 127 8.08 -6.22 -6.79
CA GLN A 127 6.88 -5.98 -5.99
C GLN A 127 6.88 -4.58 -5.37
N GLY A 128 8.00 -4.16 -4.77
CA GLY A 128 8.18 -2.80 -4.24
C GLY A 128 7.97 -1.71 -5.30
N THR A 129 8.45 -1.95 -6.54
CA THR A 129 8.23 -1.04 -7.66
C THR A 129 6.74 -0.91 -8.00
N VAL A 130 6.00 -2.02 -8.00
CA VAL A 130 4.54 -1.98 -8.22
C VAL A 130 3.83 -1.18 -7.13
N LEU A 131 4.19 -1.39 -5.87
CA LEU A 131 3.62 -0.64 -4.75
C LEU A 131 3.94 0.87 -4.86
N LEU A 132 5.16 1.21 -5.26
CA LEU A 132 5.57 2.60 -5.53
C LEU A 132 4.73 3.22 -6.65
N VAL A 133 4.51 2.50 -7.75
CA VAL A 133 3.68 2.97 -8.87
C VAL A 133 2.23 3.19 -8.40
N VAL A 134 1.64 2.25 -7.68
CA VAL A 134 0.27 2.39 -7.12
C VAL A 134 0.19 3.62 -6.21
N TRP A 135 1.16 3.78 -5.30
CA TRP A 135 1.23 4.94 -4.41
C TRP A 135 1.31 6.26 -5.18
N LEU A 136 2.20 6.37 -6.18
CA LEU A 136 2.34 7.57 -6.99
C LEU A 136 1.07 7.90 -7.76
N VAL A 137 0.43 6.91 -8.38
CA VAL A 137 -0.83 7.10 -9.11
C VAL A 137 -1.94 7.60 -8.17
N CYS A 138 -2.10 6.97 -7.00
CA CYS A 138 -3.08 7.40 -6.00
C CYS A 138 -2.81 8.83 -5.51
N THR A 139 -1.55 9.16 -5.25
CA THR A 139 -1.14 10.51 -4.83
C THR A 139 -1.45 11.54 -5.91
N LEU A 140 -1.06 11.27 -7.17
CA LEU A 140 -1.27 12.21 -8.28
C LEU A 140 -2.75 12.45 -8.56
N ILE A 141 -3.58 11.39 -8.55
CA ILE A 141 -5.03 11.53 -8.73
C ILE A 141 -5.63 12.36 -7.59
N SER A 142 -5.29 12.05 -6.34
CA SER A 142 -5.80 12.78 -5.18
C SER A 142 -5.36 14.24 -5.19
N PHE A 143 -4.09 14.51 -5.51
CA PHE A 143 -3.53 15.86 -5.60
C PHE A 143 -4.11 16.67 -6.76
N ALA A 144 -4.40 16.05 -7.91
CA ALA A 144 -4.96 16.76 -9.07
C ALA A 144 -6.43 17.13 -8.85
N LEU A 145 -7.22 16.22 -8.29
CA LEU A 145 -8.67 16.39 -8.16
C LEU A 145 -9.07 17.23 -6.95
N PHE A 146 -8.43 16.99 -5.80
CA PHE A 146 -8.87 17.61 -4.55
C PHE A 146 -8.77 19.13 -4.54
N PRO A 147 -7.67 19.79 -4.92
CA PRO A 147 -7.58 21.24 -4.95
C PRO A 147 -8.58 21.88 -5.90
N ALA A 148 -8.87 21.22 -7.03
CA ALA A 148 -9.85 21.73 -7.99
C ALA A 148 -11.27 21.72 -7.40
N LEU A 149 -11.68 20.64 -6.75
CA LEU A 149 -12.98 20.55 -6.08
C LEU A 149 -13.07 21.49 -4.89
N MET A 150 -12.00 21.62 -4.11
CA MET A 150 -11.97 22.54 -2.97
C MET A 150 -12.06 24.01 -3.40
N LYS A 151 -11.47 24.36 -4.54
CA LYS A 151 -11.65 25.68 -5.13
C LYS A 151 -13.13 25.94 -5.47
N ILE A 152 -13.80 25.01 -6.13
CA ILE A 152 -15.23 25.12 -6.45
C ILE A 152 -16.06 25.28 -5.17
N ALA A 153 -15.77 24.50 -4.12
CA ALA A 153 -16.47 24.61 -2.84
C ALA A 153 -16.26 25.97 -2.18
N ALA A 154 -15.02 26.47 -2.14
CA ALA A 154 -14.69 27.76 -1.54
C ALA A 154 -15.36 28.92 -2.30
N ASP A 155 -15.33 28.90 -3.62
CA ASP A 155 -16.00 29.90 -4.48
C ASP A 155 -17.53 29.87 -4.25
N GLY A 156 -18.12 28.69 -4.09
CA GLY A 156 -19.56 28.51 -3.84
C GLY A 156 -20.06 29.13 -2.51
N ILE A 157 -19.20 29.20 -1.49
CA ILE A 157 -19.53 29.81 -0.19
C ILE A 157 -18.87 31.17 0.02
N HIS A 158 -18.31 31.76 -1.05
CA HIS A 158 -17.61 33.06 -1.03
C HIS A 158 -16.47 33.13 -0.02
N HIS A 159 -15.79 32.03 0.26
CA HIS A 159 -14.59 31.96 1.08
C HIS A 159 -13.30 32.00 0.22
N ASN A 160 -12.24 32.54 0.82
CA ASN A 160 -10.94 32.57 0.17
C ASN A 160 -10.36 31.16 0.00
N TYR A 161 -9.97 30.82 -1.23
CA TYR A 161 -9.26 29.57 -1.53
C TYR A 161 -7.79 29.69 -1.12
N LEU A 162 -7.44 29.17 0.06
CA LEU A 162 -6.12 29.30 0.66
C LEU A 162 -5.12 28.25 0.16
N LEU A 163 -5.60 27.10 -0.29
CA LEU A 163 -4.73 25.98 -0.73
C LEU A 163 -3.97 26.30 -2.01
N GLY A 164 -4.50 27.16 -2.89
CA GLY A 164 -3.86 27.58 -4.12
C GLY A 164 -2.50 28.24 -3.92
N LEU A 165 -2.31 28.94 -2.80
CA LEU A 165 -1.05 29.56 -2.43
C LEU A 165 -0.02 28.59 -1.80
N ARG A 166 -0.45 27.35 -1.47
CA ARG A 166 0.35 26.34 -0.73
C ARG A 166 0.31 24.97 -1.40
N LEU A 167 0.32 24.91 -2.72
CA LEU A 167 0.23 23.64 -3.47
C LEU A 167 1.31 22.62 -3.06
N GLY A 168 2.54 23.08 -2.78
CA GLY A 168 3.61 22.21 -2.29
C GLY A 168 3.28 21.56 -0.94
N TRP A 169 2.64 22.30 -0.03
CA TRP A 169 2.16 21.74 1.24
C TRP A 169 1.01 20.75 1.02
N VAL A 170 0.04 21.08 0.15
CA VAL A 170 -1.04 20.14 -0.22
C VAL A 170 -0.46 18.85 -0.79
N LEU A 171 0.53 18.93 -1.68
CA LEU A 171 1.23 17.77 -2.21
C LEU A 171 1.91 16.97 -1.09
N GLY A 172 2.63 17.63 -0.19
CA GLY A 172 3.31 17.00 0.95
C GLY A 172 2.33 16.24 1.86
N VAL A 173 1.20 16.87 2.22
CA VAL A 173 0.13 16.21 3.01
C VAL A 173 -0.46 15.02 2.25
N THR A 174 -0.75 15.16 0.95
CA THR A 174 -1.29 14.09 0.12
C THR A 174 -0.32 12.91 0.02
N MET A 175 0.96 13.18 -0.25
CA MET A 175 2.01 12.14 -0.31
C MET A 175 2.13 11.39 1.01
N LEU A 176 2.17 12.10 2.12
CA LEU A 176 2.28 11.49 3.45
C LEU A 176 1.03 10.68 3.79
N ALA A 177 -0.17 11.22 3.58
CA ALA A 177 -1.41 10.53 3.86
C ALA A 177 -1.54 9.23 3.05
N THR A 178 -1.32 9.29 1.73
CA THR A 178 -1.38 8.09 0.87
C THR A 178 -0.31 7.06 1.22
N ALA A 179 0.90 7.50 1.60
CA ALA A 179 1.97 6.61 2.05
C ALA A 179 1.61 5.88 3.36
N LEU A 180 1.01 6.58 4.31
CA LEU A 180 0.61 6.01 5.59
C LEU A 180 -0.56 5.01 5.44
N VAL A 181 -1.52 5.26 4.54
CA VAL A 181 -2.57 4.27 4.22
C VAL A 181 -1.95 3.03 3.54
N LEU A 182 -1.01 3.21 2.61
CA LEU A 182 -0.27 2.09 2.01
C LEU A 182 0.52 1.31 3.07
N LEU A 183 1.22 2.00 3.98
CA LEU A 183 1.94 1.38 5.10
C LEU A 183 1.00 0.52 5.95
N THR A 184 -0.20 1.03 6.27
CA THR A 184 -1.21 0.30 7.02
C THR A 184 -1.65 -0.97 6.27
N ALA A 185 -1.92 -0.86 4.97
CA ALA A 185 -2.29 -2.00 4.13
C ALA A 185 -1.18 -3.06 4.08
N LEU A 186 0.09 -2.64 3.96
CA LEU A 186 1.26 -3.52 3.98
C LEU A 186 1.42 -4.23 5.32
N VAL A 187 1.37 -3.50 6.43
CA VAL A 187 1.48 -4.08 7.79
C VAL A 187 0.39 -5.13 7.99
N VAL A 188 -0.85 -4.82 7.66
CA VAL A 188 -1.98 -5.75 7.80
C VAL A 188 -1.77 -6.99 6.93
N SER A 189 -1.36 -6.83 5.66
CA SER A 189 -1.16 -7.95 4.73
C SER A 189 0.00 -8.88 5.12
N LEU A 190 1.03 -8.35 5.77
CA LEU A 190 2.19 -9.12 6.23
C LEU A 190 1.92 -9.81 7.58
N LEU A 191 1.15 -9.19 8.48
CA LEU A 191 0.81 -9.76 9.79
C LEU A 191 -0.23 -10.87 9.66
N VAL A 192 -1.23 -10.70 8.78
CA VAL A 192 -2.34 -11.63 8.60
C VAL A 192 -2.13 -12.44 7.32
N PRO A 193 -1.68 -13.72 7.40
CA PRO A 193 -1.30 -14.52 6.24
C PRO A 193 -2.50 -15.07 5.45
N ASN A 194 -3.69 -14.59 5.72
CA ASN A 194 -4.93 -14.97 5.04
C ASN A 194 -5.54 -13.72 4.41
N THR A 195 -5.75 -13.76 3.10
CA THR A 195 -6.30 -12.64 2.33
C THR A 195 -7.65 -12.17 2.87
N GLY A 196 -8.56 -13.10 3.19
CA GLY A 196 -9.88 -12.76 3.76
C GLY A 196 -9.75 -12.06 5.12
N GLY A 197 -8.94 -12.62 6.03
CA GLY A 197 -8.67 -12.02 7.33
C GLY A 197 -7.99 -10.65 7.23
N ALA A 198 -7.01 -10.51 6.34
CA ALA A 198 -6.32 -9.23 6.13
C ALA A 198 -7.28 -8.14 5.61
N LEU A 199 -8.14 -8.47 4.65
CA LEU A 199 -9.16 -7.56 4.15
C LEU A 199 -10.17 -7.19 5.25
N THR A 200 -10.63 -8.16 6.03
CA THR A 200 -11.56 -7.89 7.16
C THR A 200 -10.93 -6.94 8.17
N VAL A 201 -9.67 -7.20 8.59
CA VAL A 201 -8.95 -6.32 9.50
C VAL A 201 -8.82 -4.91 8.91
N PHE A 202 -8.45 -4.79 7.65
CA PHE A 202 -8.25 -3.50 7.00
C PHE A 202 -9.56 -2.71 6.88
N PHE A 203 -10.65 -3.34 6.41
CA PHE A 203 -11.93 -2.67 6.23
C PHE A 203 -12.70 -2.39 7.53
N VAL A 204 -12.38 -3.08 8.61
CA VAL A 204 -13.03 -2.90 9.92
C VAL A 204 -12.18 -2.00 10.82
N VAL A 205 -10.89 -2.34 11.01
CA VAL A 205 -10.03 -1.65 11.98
C VAL A 205 -9.69 -0.23 11.51
N VAL A 206 -9.42 -0.02 10.22
CA VAL A 206 -9.02 1.32 9.73
C VAL A 206 -10.13 2.35 9.89
N PRO A 207 -11.39 2.11 9.48
CA PRO A 207 -12.49 3.02 9.75
C PRO A 207 -12.82 3.19 11.25
N ILE A 208 -12.73 2.12 12.06
CA ILE A 208 -12.94 2.20 13.51
C ILE A 208 -11.90 3.12 14.15
N LEU A 209 -10.62 2.97 13.82
CA LEU A 209 -9.57 3.84 14.33
C LEU A 209 -9.78 5.30 13.89
N MET A 210 -10.30 5.53 12.67
CA MET A 210 -10.65 6.88 12.21
C MET A 210 -11.73 7.51 13.09
N VAL A 211 -12.85 6.79 13.31
CA VAL A 211 -13.96 7.29 14.14
C VAL A 211 -13.51 7.47 15.59
N ALA A 212 -12.76 6.53 16.13
CA ALA A 212 -12.22 6.62 17.49
C ALA A 212 -11.28 7.82 17.65
N ARG A 213 -10.43 8.09 16.68
CA ARG A 213 -9.55 9.27 16.66
C ARG A 213 -10.36 10.57 16.61
N LEU A 214 -11.44 10.63 15.85
CA LEU A 214 -12.30 11.81 15.82
C LEU A 214 -13.05 12.05 17.14
N SER A 215 -13.36 10.97 17.87
CA SER A 215 -14.07 11.04 19.15
C SER A 215 -13.15 11.33 20.35
N LEU A 216 -11.98 10.67 20.39
CA LEU A 216 -11.00 10.75 21.46
C LEU A 216 -9.58 10.93 20.89
N PRO A 217 -9.28 12.12 20.33
CA PRO A 217 -8.05 12.35 19.56
C PRO A 217 -6.77 12.17 20.39
N GLU A 218 -6.77 12.53 21.66
CA GLU A 218 -5.59 12.44 22.53
C GLU A 218 -5.15 10.98 22.77
N VAL A 219 -6.11 10.07 22.88
CA VAL A 219 -5.84 8.65 23.12
C VAL A 219 -5.57 7.90 21.84
N PHE A 220 -6.49 7.99 20.88
CA PHE A 220 -6.38 7.24 19.63
C PHE A 220 -5.37 7.83 18.64
N GLY A 221 -5.00 9.10 18.77
CA GLY A 221 -3.89 9.70 18.03
C GLY A 221 -2.56 8.99 18.25
N LEU A 222 -2.34 8.34 19.42
CA LEU A 222 -1.12 7.56 19.71
C LEU A 222 -0.94 6.34 18.79
N ILE A 223 -2.03 5.78 18.26
CA ILE A 223 -2.01 4.56 17.44
C ILE A 223 -2.61 4.78 16.03
N TYR A 224 -3.16 5.97 15.77
CA TYR A 224 -3.82 6.25 14.50
C TYR A 224 -2.79 6.39 13.36
N PRO A 225 -2.86 5.57 12.30
CA PRO A 225 -1.79 5.50 11.28
C PRO A 225 -1.56 6.81 10.54
N LEU A 226 -2.59 7.65 10.35
CA LEU A 226 -2.49 8.91 9.62
C LEU A 226 -2.20 10.13 10.51
N GLU A 227 -1.93 9.96 11.81
CA GLU A 227 -1.75 11.11 12.73
C GLU A 227 -0.68 12.09 12.25
N ALA A 228 0.41 11.58 11.67
CA ALA A 228 1.46 12.44 11.10
C ALA A 228 0.94 13.32 9.93
N ALA A 229 0.05 12.80 9.10
CA ALA A 229 -0.56 13.58 8.03
C ALA A 229 -1.57 14.61 8.56
N TRP A 230 -2.32 14.26 9.61
CA TRP A 230 -3.21 15.19 10.31
C TRP A 230 -2.41 16.30 10.99
N HIS A 231 -1.27 15.97 11.60
CA HIS A 231 -0.39 16.94 12.21
C HIS A 231 0.21 17.91 11.18
N LEU A 232 0.70 17.37 10.04
CA LEU A 232 1.22 18.18 8.94
C LEU A 232 0.13 19.08 8.34
N ALA A 233 -1.13 18.65 8.36
CA ALA A 233 -2.29 19.44 7.94
C ALA A 233 -2.67 20.55 8.96
N GLY A 234 -2.06 20.60 10.13
CA GLY A 234 -2.40 21.53 11.21
C GLY A 234 -3.64 21.11 12.02
N LEU A 235 -4.08 19.85 11.87
CA LEU A 235 -5.26 19.26 12.52
C LEU A 235 -4.88 18.14 13.51
N GLY A 236 -3.59 17.95 13.76
CA GLY A 236 -3.07 16.96 14.69
C GLY A 236 -3.23 17.37 16.14
N THR A 237 -3.22 16.41 17.05
CA THR A 237 -3.36 16.62 18.50
C THR A 237 -2.07 17.05 19.19
N GLY A 238 -0.91 16.69 18.62
CA GLY A 238 0.40 17.06 19.16
C GLY A 238 1.56 16.20 18.64
N TRP A 239 2.77 16.61 18.98
CA TRP A 239 3.98 15.90 18.58
C TRP A 239 4.11 14.52 19.22
N ALA A 240 3.66 14.37 20.48
CA ALA A 240 3.70 13.10 21.20
C ALA A 240 2.89 12.01 20.46
N GLN A 241 1.65 12.33 20.09
CA GLN A 241 0.77 11.43 19.34
C GLN A 241 1.37 11.08 17.98
N THR A 242 1.89 12.08 17.26
CA THR A 242 2.53 11.89 15.96
C THR A 242 3.72 10.93 16.04
N ILE A 243 4.63 11.16 16.99
CA ILE A 243 5.84 10.33 17.15
C ILE A 243 5.45 8.92 17.59
N CYS A 244 4.57 8.78 18.60
CA CYS A 244 4.10 7.48 19.06
C CYS A 244 3.45 6.68 17.93
N SER A 245 2.55 7.29 17.17
CA SER A 245 1.90 6.65 16.03
C SER A 245 2.92 6.14 15.01
N LEU A 246 3.86 6.99 14.58
CA LEU A 246 4.91 6.60 13.63
C LEU A 246 5.77 5.45 14.16
N VAL A 247 6.19 5.52 15.44
CA VAL A 247 6.97 4.46 16.09
C VAL A 247 6.20 3.14 16.11
N VAL A 248 4.92 3.17 16.49
CA VAL A 248 4.06 1.98 16.51
C VAL A 248 3.96 1.34 15.13
N TRP A 249 3.65 2.10 14.08
CA TRP A 249 3.47 1.55 12.74
C TRP A 249 4.79 1.10 12.11
N LEU A 250 5.90 1.77 12.35
CA LEU A 250 7.23 1.33 11.92
C LEU A 250 7.70 0.08 12.67
N ALA A 251 7.41 -0.01 13.97
CA ALA A 251 7.68 -1.22 14.76
C ALA A 251 6.85 -2.41 14.25
N LEU A 252 5.55 -2.22 13.97
CA LEU A 252 4.69 -3.24 13.37
C LEU A 252 5.20 -3.69 12.00
N LEU A 253 5.68 -2.77 11.17
CA LEU A 253 6.32 -3.10 9.89
C LEU A 253 7.59 -3.94 10.11
N GLY A 254 8.47 -3.51 11.04
CA GLY A 254 9.68 -4.26 11.39
C GLY A 254 9.38 -5.68 11.87
N ILE A 255 8.40 -5.83 12.78
CA ILE A 255 7.94 -7.15 13.26
C ILE A 255 7.41 -7.99 12.10
N SER A 256 6.65 -7.39 11.20
CA SER A 256 6.09 -8.07 10.02
C SER A 256 7.18 -8.61 9.12
N LEU A 257 8.22 -7.80 8.85
CA LEU A 257 9.35 -8.20 8.01
C LEU A 257 10.20 -9.30 8.67
N VAL A 258 10.45 -9.23 9.99
CA VAL A 258 11.17 -10.29 10.72
C VAL A 258 10.36 -11.60 10.70
N ARG A 259 9.04 -11.54 10.89
CA ARG A 259 8.18 -12.72 10.78
C ARG A 259 8.23 -13.34 9.38
N LEU A 260 8.27 -12.48 8.35
CA LEU A 260 8.38 -12.91 6.96
C LEU A 260 9.67 -13.70 6.73
N GLN A 261 10.82 -13.18 7.16
CA GLN A 261 12.11 -13.85 7.03
C GLN A 261 12.15 -15.21 7.75
N ARG A 262 11.53 -15.31 8.94
CA ARG A 262 11.47 -16.56 9.70
C ARG A 262 10.56 -17.62 9.09
N ARG A 263 9.49 -17.23 8.40
CA ARG A 263 8.58 -18.16 7.69
C ARG A 263 9.24 -18.83 6.48
N ASP A 264 10.23 -18.18 5.88
CA ASP A 264 10.95 -18.72 4.72
C ASP A 264 12.04 -19.74 5.10
N ALA A 265 12.37 -19.85 6.38
CA ALA A 265 13.42 -20.73 6.88
C ALA A 265 12.89 -22.13 7.31
N GLY A 266 11.60 -22.36 7.29
CA GLY A 266 10.93 -23.64 7.52
C GLY A 266 10.13 -24.11 6.32
#